data_fb16d881676ad010a8da218636a9239a
#
_entry.id   fb16d881676ad010a8da218636a9239a
#
_cell.length_a   1.000
_cell.length_b   1.000
_cell.length_c   1.000
_cell.angle_alpha   90.00
_cell.angle_beta   90.00
_cell.angle_gamma   90.00
#
_symmetry.space_group_name_H-M   'P 1'
#
loop_
_entity.id
_entity.type
_entity.pdbx_description
1 polymer ?
#
loop_
_entity_poly.entity_id
_entity_poly.type
_entity_poly.pdbx_seq_one_letter_code
_entity_poly.pdbx_strand_id
1 'polypeptide(L)'
;MFRLQVLESVDSTNEMIKRAIEDGEPEGLAIRAYRQTGGYGRQGRAWKSPRGGMYESILLRPEVDMRELPTLALVVAIAVRRALASLVVDDQTRRICIKWPNDVVLVGGDFGVGGSACGTAPELGGHTPCFVNAAETRVRGVSRAVPHDENSPVGCFPKQDCLSTEFPARAFPQAGTPSIKNLYSKLAGISSEVHAGGICVGIGVNVEPPEDAMEVGGKNAPAYLADLGFGFTCEREAAINAVGDAVLHEFEPLYRRWCDGGFAALSGEFAEHSMLEGRFVRMANQLGEVVCEGTVRGVDASGRLLLRLEDGETKAVASGEVHLL
;
A
#
# COMPACT_ATOMS: atom_id res chain seq x y z
N MET A 1 -2.28 17.43 6.99
CA MET A 1 -2.91 16.94 8.24
C MET A 1 -1.90 16.21 9.13
N PHE A 2 -1.03 15.35 8.61
CA PHE A 2 -0.15 14.50 9.41
C PHE A 2 1.14 15.18 9.85
N ARG A 3 1.53 14.92 11.11
CA ARG A 3 2.83 15.31 11.70
C ARG A 3 3.69 14.05 11.72
N LEU A 4 4.63 13.96 10.79
CA LEU A 4 5.47 12.79 10.62
C LEU A 4 6.73 12.85 11.47
N GLN A 5 7.02 11.76 12.19
CA GLN A 5 8.29 11.47 12.84
C GLN A 5 8.92 10.24 12.17
N VAL A 6 10.15 10.38 11.68
CA VAL A 6 10.90 9.28 11.05
C VAL A 6 11.99 8.81 11.99
N LEU A 7 12.11 7.50 12.18
CA LEU A 7 13.02 6.87 13.10
C LEU A 7 13.83 5.76 12.42
N GLU A 8 15.07 5.63 12.81
CA GLU A 8 15.99 4.63 12.29
C GLU A 8 15.56 3.20 12.64
N SER A 9 15.23 2.98 13.91
CA SER A 9 14.78 1.70 14.44
C SER A 9 13.98 1.88 15.72
N VAL A 10 12.94 1.09 15.88
CA VAL A 10 12.09 1.04 17.08
C VAL A 10 11.74 -0.40 17.43
N ASP A 11 11.16 -0.63 18.59
CA ASP A 11 10.51 -1.89 18.92
C ASP A 11 9.23 -2.07 18.08
N SER A 12 8.32 -1.11 18.11
CA SER A 12 7.08 -1.11 17.31
C SER A 12 6.54 0.32 17.16
N THR A 13 6.25 0.73 15.91
CA THR A 13 5.58 2.01 15.64
C THR A 13 4.16 2.02 16.21
N ASN A 14 3.46 0.88 16.25
CA ASN A 14 2.14 0.75 16.87
C ASN A 14 2.21 1.03 18.37
N GLU A 15 3.20 0.48 19.08
CA GLU A 15 3.34 0.71 20.51
C GLU A 15 3.67 2.17 20.83
N MET A 16 4.44 2.84 19.98
CA MET A 16 4.70 4.27 20.13
C MET A 16 3.43 5.10 19.95
N ILE A 17 2.60 4.79 18.95
CA ILE A 17 1.30 5.45 18.74
C ILE A 17 0.36 5.16 19.92
N LYS A 18 0.31 3.95 20.46
CA LYS A 18 -0.52 3.64 21.62
C LYS A 18 -0.13 4.47 22.85
N ARG A 19 1.17 4.60 23.13
CA ARG A 19 1.68 5.49 24.20
C ARG A 19 1.29 6.94 23.96
N ALA A 20 1.42 7.42 22.72
CA ALA A 20 1.01 8.78 22.35
C ALA A 20 -0.51 8.99 22.55
N ILE A 21 -1.34 7.97 22.30
CA ILE A 21 -2.78 8.02 22.59
C ILE A 21 -3.03 8.16 24.11
N GLU A 22 -2.31 7.38 24.93
CA GLU A 22 -2.39 7.42 26.41
C GLU A 22 -1.92 8.76 26.97
N ASP A 23 -0.88 9.35 26.37
CA ASP A 23 -0.35 10.67 26.73
C ASP A 23 -1.25 11.84 26.24
N GLY A 24 -2.34 11.53 25.56
CA GLY A 24 -3.31 12.54 25.09
C GLY A 24 -2.89 13.31 23.86
N GLU A 25 -1.92 12.78 23.07
CA GLU A 25 -1.51 13.40 21.81
C GLU A 25 -2.72 13.61 20.87
N PRO A 26 -2.78 14.75 20.17
CA PRO A 26 -3.85 15.00 19.22
C PRO A 26 -3.72 14.12 17.98
N GLU A 27 -4.85 13.96 17.29
CA GLU A 27 -4.93 13.27 16.00
C GLU A 27 -3.88 13.75 14.99
N GLY A 28 -3.46 12.84 14.12
CA GLY A 28 -2.57 13.13 13.01
C GLY A 28 -1.09 12.95 13.29
N LEU A 29 -0.70 12.40 14.46
CA LEU A 29 0.68 11.93 14.65
C LEU A 29 0.89 10.68 13.77
N ALA A 30 1.95 10.71 12.94
CA ALA A 30 2.43 9.57 12.17
C ALA A 30 3.87 9.25 12.57
N ILE A 31 4.17 7.99 12.84
CA ILE A 31 5.51 7.51 13.19
C ILE A 31 5.92 6.47 12.16
N ARG A 32 7.03 6.73 11.45
CA ARG A 32 7.63 5.84 10.47
C ARG A 32 8.97 5.33 10.97
N ALA A 33 9.27 4.05 10.74
CA ALA A 33 10.57 3.46 11.06
C ALA A 33 11.11 2.66 9.89
N TYR A 34 12.45 2.64 9.72
CA TYR A 34 13.12 1.82 8.71
C TYR A 34 13.31 0.37 9.16
N ARG A 35 13.17 0.12 10.47
CA ARG A 35 13.25 -1.21 11.07
C ARG A 35 12.41 -1.29 12.34
N GLN A 36 11.81 -2.48 12.59
CA GLN A 36 11.21 -2.79 13.90
C GLN A 36 11.77 -4.10 14.45
N THR A 37 11.99 -4.17 15.76
CA THR A 37 12.44 -5.39 16.45
C THR A 37 11.30 -6.22 17.02
N GLY A 38 10.14 -5.61 17.25
CA GLY A 38 8.92 -6.21 17.79
C GLY A 38 7.68 -5.87 16.98
N GLY A 39 7.81 -5.72 15.64
CA GLY A 39 6.68 -5.41 14.77
C GLY A 39 5.60 -6.49 14.81
N TYR A 40 4.33 -6.07 14.79
CA TYR A 40 3.20 -6.98 14.76
C TYR A 40 2.04 -6.42 13.94
N GLY A 41 1.19 -7.31 13.45
CA GLY A 41 -0.04 -7.01 12.75
C GLY A 41 -1.28 -7.43 13.56
N ARG A 42 -2.40 -7.61 12.87
CA ARG A 42 -3.68 -8.00 13.50
C ARG A 42 -3.51 -9.22 14.42
N GLN A 43 -4.22 -9.18 15.57
CA GLN A 43 -4.25 -10.27 16.55
C GLN A 43 -2.86 -10.60 17.13
N GLY A 44 -1.94 -9.62 17.19
CA GLY A 44 -0.60 -9.82 17.73
C GLY A 44 0.30 -10.73 16.90
N ARG A 45 -0.06 -11.04 15.66
CA ARG A 45 0.79 -11.85 14.77
C ARG A 45 2.07 -11.10 14.46
N ALA A 46 3.22 -11.73 14.68
CA ALA A 46 4.50 -11.12 14.37
C ALA A 46 4.58 -10.66 12.91
N TRP A 47 5.00 -9.42 12.71
CA TRP A 47 5.34 -8.86 11.41
C TRP A 47 6.84 -8.63 11.36
N LYS A 48 7.56 -9.45 10.59
CA LYS A 48 9.00 -9.27 10.41
C LYS A 48 9.26 -7.94 9.72
N SER A 49 10.06 -7.10 10.34
CA SER A 49 10.27 -5.71 9.91
C SER A 49 11.76 -5.39 9.73
N PRO A 50 12.48 -6.11 8.83
CA PRO A 50 13.88 -5.80 8.50
C PRO A 50 13.98 -4.47 7.73
N ARG A 51 15.20 -3.94 7.53
CA ARG A 51 15.42 -2.85 6.59
C ARG A 51 14.97 -3.28 5.18
N GLY A 52 14.37 -2.34 4.44
CA GLY A 52 13.79 -2.59 3.12
C GLY A 52 12.26 -2.55 3.08
N GLY A 53 11.60 -2.42 4.23
CA GLY A 53 10.17 -2.16 4.34
C GLY A 53 9.87 -0.77 4.87
N MET A 54 8.68 -0.24 4.58
CA MET A 54 8.10 0.94 5.20
C MET A 54 7.16 0.49 6.32
N TYR A 55 7.43 0.93 7.54
CA TYR A 55 6.63 0.63 8.73
C TYR A 55 6.15 1.93 9.33
N GLU A 56 4.85 2.18 9.23
CA GLU A 56 4.26 3.42 9.66
C GLU A 56 3.02 3.18 10.51
N SER A 57 2.86 3.96 11.56
CA SER A 57 1.65 3.95 12.36
C SER A 57 1.10 5.35 12.53
N ILE A 58 -0.23 5.48 12.52
CA ILE A 58 -0.95 6.76 12.54
C ILE A 58 -1.91 6.76 13.72
N LEU A 59 -1.93 7.89 14.46
CA LEU A 59 -2.91 8.18 15.50
C LEU A 59 -4.13 8.88 14.90
N LEU A 60 -5.31 8.29 15.11
CA LEU A 60 -6.59 8.84 14.66
C LEU A 60 -7.57 8.95 15.83
N ARG A 61 -8.48 9.94 15.74
CA ARG A 61 -9.59 10.17 16.70
C ARG A 61 -10.87 10.56 15.94
N PRO A 62 -11.38 9.67 15.06
CA PRO A 62 -12.52 10.02 14.23
C PRO A 62 -13.80 10.17 15.05
N GLU A 63 -14.59 11.19 14.75
CA GLU A 63 -15.93 11.36 15.26
C GLU A 63 -16.95 10.68 14.34
N VAL A 64 -17.00 9.32 14.38
CA VAL A 64 -17.89 8.50 13.56
C VAL A 64 -18.66 7.50 14.39
N ASP A 65 -19.72 6.91 13.82
CA ASP A 65 -20.40 5.78 14.46
C ASP A 65 -19.42 4.62 14.66
N MET A 66 -19.44 4.00 15.84
CA MET A 66 -18.58 2.87 16.15
C MET A 66 -18.72 1.70 15.18
N ARG A 67 -19.86 1.60 14.49
CA ARG A 67 -20.10 0.58 13.45
C ARG A 67 -19.24 0.80 12.20
N GLU A 68 -18.75 2.02 11.96
CA GLU A 68 -17.85 2.34 10.87
C GLU A 68 -16.38 1.94 11.16
N LEU A 69 -15.97 1.86 12.43
CA LEU A 69 -14.57 1.62 12.79
C LEU A 69 -13.96 0.35 12.15
N PRO A 70 -14.68 -0.78 12.02
CA PRO A 70 -14.14 -1.96 11.34
C PRO A 70 -13.80 -1.73 9.88
N THR A 71 -14.42 -0.73 9.23
CA THR A 71 -14.19 -0.43 7.81
C THR A 71 -12.94 0.41 7.57
N LEU A 72 -12.36 1.03 8.59
CA LEU A 72 -11.18 1.89 8.47
C LEU A 72 -10.00 1.16 7.81
N ALA A 73 -9.80 -0.11 8.13
CA ALA A 73 -8.73 -0.91 7.50
C ALA A 73 -8.93 -1.06 5.98
N LEU A 74 -10.18 -1.08 5.50
CA LEU A 74 -10.51 -1.12 4.06
C LEU A 74 -10.20 0.22 3.39
N VAL A 75 -10.50 1.33 4.08
CA VAL A 75 -10.16 2.70 3.61
C VAL A 75 -8.66 2.86 3.48
N VAL A 76 -7.91 2.43 4.50
CA VAL A 76 -6.43 2.44 4.46
C VAL A 76 -5.90 1.54 3.33
N ALA A 77 -6.53 0.39 3.07
CA ALA A 77 -6.14 -0.49 1.97
C ALA A 77 -6.32 0.18 0.60
N ILE A 78 -7.39 0.97 0.41
CA ILE A 78 -7.57 1.79 -0.80
C ILE A 78 -6.43 2.82 -0.91
N ALA A 79 -6.10 3.54 0.18
CA ALA A 79 -5.03 4.53 0.19
C ALA A 79 -3.67 3.90 -0.16
N VAL A 80 -3.32 2.79 0.50
CA VAL A 80 -2.07 2.06 0.23
C VAL A 80 -2.04 1.59 -1.23
N ARG A 81 -3.12 1.00 -1.74
CA ARG A 81 -3.19 0.57 -3.15
C ARG A 81 -2.98 1.74 -4.12
N ARG A 82 -3.64 2.90 -3.89
CA ARG A 82 -3.46 4.10 -4.70
C ARG A 82 -2.01 4.59 -4.68
N ALA A 83 -1.45 4.72 -3.49
CA ALA A 83 -0.07 5.14 -3.29
C ALA A 83 0.93 4.23 -4.03
N LEU A 84 0.80 2.90 -3.88
CA LEU A 84 1.67 1.96 -4.56
C LEU A 84 1.49 2.01 -6.08
N ALA A 85 0.25 2.17 -6.56
CA ALA A 85 -0.05 2.29 -7.98
C ALA A 85 0.53 3.56 -8.61
N SER A 86 0.57 4.69 -7.89
CA SER A 86 1.15 5.95 -8.38
C SER A 86 2.68 5.91 -8.51
N LEU A 87 3.33 4.95 -7.87
CA LEU A 87 4.79 4.80 -7.84
C LEU A 87 5.34 3.81 -8.87
N VAL A 88 4.47 3.09 -9.56
CA VAL A 88 4.86 2.09 -10.56
C VAL A 88 4.36 2.49 -11.95
N VAL A 89 4.91 1.88 -13.00
CA VAL A 89 4.47 2.14 -14.39
C VAL A 89 3.05 1.60 -14.63
N ASP A 90 2.31 2.23 -15.55
CA ASP A 90 0.87 2.01 -15.75
C ASP A 90 0.46 0.55 -15.98
N ASP A 91 1.25 -0.21 -16.71
CA ASP A 91 0.96 -1.63 -16.99
C ASP A 91 1.04 -2.53 -15.75
N GLN A 92 1.77 -2.12 -14.71
CA GLN A 92 1.93 -2.84 -13.45
C GLN A 92 0.84 -2.52 -12.42
N THR A 93 0.15 -1.38 -12.55
CA THR A 93 -0.84 -0.91 -11.57
C THR A 93 -2.00 -1.89 -11.38
N ARG A 94 -2.40 -2.60 -12.45
CA ARG A 94 -3.49 -3.60 -12.43
C ARG A 94 -3.14 -4.84 -11.61
N ARG A 95 -1.87 -5.08 -11.34
CA ARG A 95 -1.40 -6.21 -10.52
C ARG A 95 -1.47 -5.92 -9.03
N ILE A 96 -1.62 -4.65 -8.63
CA ILE A 96 -1.74 -4.24 -7.24
C ILE A 96 -3.21 -4.25 -6.86
N CYS A 97 -3.63 -5.24 -6.08
CA CYS A 97 -5.01 -5.48 -5.70
C CYS A 97 -5.19 -5.49 -4.19
N ILE A 98 -6.44 -5.29 -3.75
CA ILE A 98 -6.80 -5.37 -2.34
C ILE A 98 -7.34 -6.78 -2.05
N LYS A 99 -6.83 -7.41 -0.99
CA LYS A 99 -7.34 -8.66 -0.46
C LYS A 99 -7.99 -8.39 0.89
N TRP A 100 -9.33 -8.52 0.93
CA TRP A 100 -10.09 -8.40 2.17
C TRP A 100 -9.53 -9.33 3.26
N PRO A 101 -9.47 -8.91 4.53
CA PRO A 101 -9.96 -7.62 5.00
C PRO A 101 -8.90 -6.50 5.09
N ASN A 102 -7.60 -6.77 4.90
CA ASN A 102 -6.57 -5.82 5.33
C ASN A 102 -5.22 -5.95 4.61
N ASP A 103 -5.18 -6.62 3.48
CA ASP A 103 -3.95 -6.84 2.74
C ASP A 103 -3.98 -6.14 1.38
N VAL A 104 -2.84 -5.61 0.95
CA VAL A 104 -2.58 -5.26 -0.44
C VAL A 104 -1.62 -6.29 -1.00
N VAL A 105 -1.92 -6.79 -2.18
CA VAL A 105 -1.25 -7.94 -2.77
C VAL A 105 -0.84 -7.67 -4.22
N LEU A 106 0.21 -8.35 -4.65
CA LEU A 106 0.61 -8.45 -6.04
C LEU A 106 0.04 -9.72 -6.63
N VAL A 107 -0.78 -9.60 -7.68
CA VAL A 107 -1.33 -10.74 -8.41
C VAL A 107 -0.46 -11.10 -9.62
N GLY A 108 -0.41 -12.38 -10.00
CA GLY A 108 0.34 -12.86 -11.17
C GLY A 108 -0.18 -12.28 -12.49
N GLY A 109 0.66 -12.24 -13.55
CA GLY A 109 0.39 -11.53 -14.80
C GLY A 109 -0.87 -11.96 -15.60
N ASP A 110 -1.40 -13.17 -15.37
CA ASP A 110 -2.61 -13.68 -16.04
C ASP A 110 -3.88 -13.61 -15.17
N PHE A 111 -3.82 -12.87 -14.07
CA PHE A 111 -4.96 -12.67 -13.19
C PHE A 111 -5.90 -11.62 -13.79
N GLY A 112 -6.81 -12.05 -14.65
CA GLY A 112 -7.92 -11.21 -15.09
C GLY A 112 -8.74 -10.79 -13.86
N VAL A 113 -8.77 -9.50 -13.54
CA VAL A 113 -9.77 -8.94 -12.65
C VAL A 113 -11.09 -9.21 -13.33
N GLY A 114 -11.94 -10.08 -12.76
CA GLY A 114 -13.25 -10.41 -13.30
C GLY A 114 -14.17 -9.19 -13.20
N GLY A 115 -14.05 -8.29 -14.17
CA GLY A 115 -14.88 -7.12 -14.29
C GLY A 115 -15.18 -6.89 -15.76
N SER A 116 -16.46 -6.78 -16.06
CA SER A 116 -17.09 -6.34 -17.30
C SER A 116 -16.17 -5.46 -18.17
N ALA A 117 -16.05 -5.82 -19.46
CA ALA A 117 -15.35 -5.04 -20.46
C ALA A 117 -15.73 -3.56 -20.36
N CYS A 118 -14.85 -2.74 -19.84
CA CYS A 118 -14.97 -1.30 -19.92
C CYS A 118 -14.79 -0.89 -21.39
N GLY A 119 -15.80 -0.22 -21.91
CA GLY A 119 -15.82 0.29 -23.26
C GLY A 119 -14.59 1.13 -23.60
N THR A 120 -14.21 1.04 -24.86
CA THR A 120 -13.16 1.80 -25.55
C THR A 120 -13.09 3.25 -25.05
N ALA A 121 -11.97 3.58 -24.37
CA ALA A 121 -11.61 4.96 -24.10
C ALA A 121 -11.09 5.61 -25.42
N PRO A 122 -11.41 6.87 -25.70
CA PRO A 122 -10.88 7.59 -26.87
C PRO A 122 -9.38 7.85 -26.70
N GLU A 123 -8.65 7.65 -27.81
CA GLU A 123 -7.24 8.01 -27.92
C GLU A 123 -7.06 9.50 -27.65
N LEU A 124 -6.33 9.86 -26.61
CA LEU A 124 -5.79 11.20 -26.42
C LEU A 124 -4.27 11.12 -26.44
N GLY A 125 -3.72 11.93 -27.34
CA GLY A 125 -2.34 12.00 -27.77
C GLY A 125 -1.31 12.11 -26.65
N GLY A 126 -0.11 11.62 -26.98
CA GLY A 126 1.03 11.51 -26.10
C GLY A 126 1.46 12.83 -25.45
N HIS A 127 1.68 12.73 -24.16
CA HIS A 127 2.56 13.61 -23.41
C HIS A 127 3.39 12.77 -22.45
N THR A 128 4.68 12.75 -22.72
CA THR A 128 5.71 12.25 -21.81
C THR A 128 5.73 13.12 -20.56
N PRO A 129 5.56 12.62 -19.34
CA PRO A 129 5.75 13.43 -18.15
C PRO A 129 7.25 13.60 -17.88
N CYS A 130 7.75 14.81 -18.05
CA CYS A 130 9.02 15.22 -17.44
C CYS A 130 8.82 15.35 -15.93
N PHE A 131 9.56 14.57 -15.15
CA PHE A 131 9.67 14.78 -13.71
C PHE A 131 10.40 16.09 -13.45
N VAL A 132 9.68 17.09 -12.95
CA VAL A 132 10.25 18.33 -12.42
C VAL A 132 10.41 18.16 -10.93
N ASN A 133 11.66 18.24 -10.45
CA ASN A 133 11.99 18.33 -9.04
C ASN A 133 11.30 19.55 -8.41
N ALA A 134 10.35 19.33 -7.53
CA ALA A 134 9.73 20.38 -6.72
C ALA A 134 10.36 20.38 -5.32
N ALA A 135 11.51 21.06 -5.19
CA ALA A 135 12.03 21.48 -3.90
C ALA A 135 12.58 22.91 -4.07
N GLU A 136 11.66 23.89 -4.12
CA GLU A 136 12.02 25.28 -3.85
C GLU A 136 11.03 25.91 -2.88
N THR A 137 11.45 25.93 -1.63
CA THR A 137 10.88 26.74 -0.56
C THR A 137 11.13 28.22 -0.85
N ARG A 138 10.09 28.99 -1.13
CA ARG A 138 10.16 30.44 -1.25
C ARG A 138 10.56 31.09 0.07
N VAL A 139 11.75 31.65 0.13
CA VAL A 139 12.10 32.72 1.07
C VAL A 139 11.99 34.06 0.32
N ARG A 140 11.13 34.95 0.86
CA ARG A 140 10.98 36.34 0.36
C ARG A 140 12.16 37.20 0.84
N GLY A 141 12.65 38.01 -0.07
CA GLY A 141 13.17 39.33 0.26
C GLY A 141 14.62 39.60 -0.09
N VAL A 142 14.77 40.53 -0.96
CA VAL A 142 15.75 41.63 -1.11
C VAL A 142 16.39 41.69 -2.49
N SER A 143 15.93 42.68 -3.20
CA SER A 143 16.40 43.23 -4.46
C SER A 143 17.83 43.79 -4.33
N ARG A 144 18.76 43.40 -5.22
CA ARG A 144 19.85 44.29 -5.66
C ARG A 144 20.34 43.86 -7.05
N ALA A 145 20.17 44.75 -7.99
CA ALA A 145 20.67 44.68 -9.36
C ALA A 145 22.20 44.85 -9.37
N VAL A 146 22.93 44.09 -10.19
CA VAL A 146 24.28 44.39 -10.70
C VAL A 146 24.39 43.81 -12.13
N PRO A 147 25.18 44.44 -13.04
CA PRO A 147 24.88 44.47 -14.48
C PRO A 147 25.54 43.35 -15.30
N HIS A 148 25.04 43.21 -16.52
CA HIS A 148 25.55 42.42 -17.64
C HIS A 148 27.02 42.65 -17.94
N ASP A 149 27.76 41.56 -18.16
CA ASP A 149 28.97 41.54 -18.97
C ASP A 149 28.85 40.43 -20.03
N GLU A 150 28.78 40.89 -21.27
CA GLU A 150 28.85 40.05 -22.46
C GLU A 150 30.33 39.83 -22.79
N ASN A 151 30.77 38.57 -22.75
CA ASN A 151 31.81 37.99 -23.57
C ASN A 151 32.50 36.81 -22.89
N SER A 152 32.14 35.60 -23.32
CA SER A 152 33.13 34.50 -23.38
C SER A 152 32.57 33.32 -24.19
N PRO A 153 33.42 32.58 -24.89
CA PRO A 153 33.07 31.81 -26.08
C PRO A 153 32.56 30.40 -25.74
N VAL A 154 31.70 29.94 -26.62
CA VAL A 154 31.14 28.58 -26.68
C VAL A 154 32.27 27.55 -26.80
N GLY A 155 32.53 26.80 -25.72
CA GLY A 155 33.40 25.65 -25.73
C GLY A 155 32.61 24.38 -26.03
N CYS A 156 32.85 23.76 -27.18
CA CYS A 156 32.41 22.41 -27.50
C CYS A 156 33.04 21.40 -26.52
N PHE A 157 32.20 20.67 -25.80
CA PHE A 157 32.65 19.45 -25.10
C PHE A 157 32.51 18.24 -26.04
N PRO A 158 33.49 17.34 -26.08
CA PRO A 158 33.45 16.14 -26.92
C PRO A 158 32.43 15.14 -26.37
N LYS A 159 31.69 14.50 -27.28
CA LYS A 159 30.82 13.35 -27.00
C LYS A 159 31.69 12.23 -26.43
N GLN A 160 31.50 11.92 -25.18
CA GLN A 160 32.04 10.71 -24.55
C GLN A 160 31.13 9.54 -24.89
N ASP A 161 31.73 8.53 -25.53
CA ASP A 161 31.09 7.27 -25.89
C ASP A 161 30.48 6.59 -24.64
N CYS A 162 29.17 6.36 -24.68
CA CYS A 162 28.49 5.47 -23.74
C CYS A 162 28.98 4.03 -24.03
N LEU A 163 29.87 3.57 -23.18
CA LEU A 163 30.18 2.15 -23.05
C LEU A 163 28.91 1.41 -22.60
N SER A 164 28.38 0.58 -23.50
CA SER A 164 27.32 -0.38 -23.21
C SER A 164 27.87 -1.43 -22.23
N THR A 165 27.61 -1.21 -20.94
CA THR A 165 27.74 -2.29 -19.94
C THR A 165 26.49 -3.13 -20.03
N GLU A 166 26.59 -4.27 -20.68
CA GLU A 166 25.59 -5.34 -20.63
C GLU A 166 25.50 -5.83 -19.18
N PHE A 167 24.43 -5.48 -18.50
CA PHE A 167 24.08 -6.10 -17.23
C PHE A 167 23.59 -7.53 -17.52
N PRO A 168 24.05 -8.54 -16.77
CA PRO A 168 23.57 -9.90 -16.97
C PRO A 168 22.06 -9.94 -16.69
N ALA A 169 21.29 -10.32 -17.72
CA ALA A 169 19.86 -10.60 -17.58
C ALA A 169 19.70 -11.69 -16.51
N ARG A 170 19.13 -11.33 -15.35
CA ARG A 170 18.66 -12.33 -14.38
C ARG A 170 17.59 -13.15 -15.11
N ALA A 171 17.87 -14.43 -15.28
CA ALA A 171 16.91 -15.37 -15.84
C ALA A 171 15.66 -15.39 -14.98
N PHE A 172 14.54 -14.95 -15.55
CA PHE A 172 13.24 -15.17 -14.96
C PHE A 172 13.00 -16.69 -14.92
N PRO A 173 12.52 -17.24 -13.79
CA PRO A 173 12.16 -18.64 -13.75
C PRO A 173 11.05 -18.88 -14.78
N GLN A 174 11.24 -19.88 -15.65
CA GLN A 174 10.25 -20.27 -16.66
C GLN A 174 8.96 -20.69 -15.96
N ALA A 175 7.84 -20.17 -16.46
CA ALA A 175 6.50 -20.40 -15.95
C ALA A 175 6.14 -21.90 -16.01
N GLY A 176 6.30 -22.59 -14.88
CA GLY A 176 5.57 -23.82 -14.62
C GLY A 176 4.11 -23.48 -14.36
N THR A 177 3.17 -24.35 -14.69
CA THR A 177 1.74 -24.21 -14.42
C THR A 177 1.53 -23.71 -12.99
N PRO A 178 0.92 -22.53 -12.74
CA PRO A 178 0.86 -21.96 -11.41
C PRO A 178 0.02 -22.87 -10.50
N SER A 179 0.67 -23.42 -9.49
CA SER A 179 -0.06 -23.99 -8.35
C SER A 179 -0.91 -22.90 -7.74
N ILE A 180 -2.15 -23.20 -7.33
CA ILE A 180 -3.09 -22.27 -6.66
C ILE A 180 -2.43 -21.50 -5.50
N LYS A 181 -1.37 -22.02 -4.91
CA LYS A 181 -0.60 -21.40 -3.84
C LYS A 181 0.20 -20.14 -4.26
N ASN A 182 0.35 -19.86 -5.56
CA ASN A 182 1.19 -18.77 -6.10
C ASN A 182 0.40 -17.70 -6.85
N LEU A 183 -0.93 -17.64 -6.69
CA LEU A 183 -1.77 -16.69 -7.40
C LEU A 183 -1.54 -15.23 -6.98
N TYR A 184 -1.07 -15.00 -5.78
CA TYR A 184 -0.77 -13.67 -5.25
C TYR A 184 0.33 -13.73 -4.19
N SER A 185 1.02 -12.60 -4.02
CA SER A 185 2.03 -12.38 -2.98
C SER A 185 1.73 -11.11 -2.21
N LYS A 186 2.09 -11.06 -0.93
CA LYS A 186 1.72 -9.94 -0.06
C LYS A 186 2.69 -8.76 -0.22
N LEU A 187 2.17 -7.59 -0.65
CA LEU A 187 2.88 -6.32 -0.72
C LEU A 187 2.78 -5.52 0.59
N ALA A 188 1.56 -5.47 1.17
CA ALA A 188 1.33 -4.69 2.38
C ALA A 188 0.32 -5.36 3.30
N GLY A 189 0.41 -5.02 4.59
CA GLY A 189 -0.55 -5.40 5.61
C GLY A 189 -0.93 -4.21 6.47
N ILE A 190 -2.21 -4.17 6.85
CA ILE A 190 -2.80 -3.08 7.63
C ILE A 190 -3.36 -3.64 8.93
N SER A 191 -3.16 -2.93 10.02
CA SER A 191 -3.82 -3.18 11.30
C SER A 191 -4.54 -1.92 11.77
N SER A 192 -5.68 -2.08 12.43
CA SER A 192 -6.42 -0.99 13.07
C SER A 192 -6.85 -1.47 14.44
N GLU A 193 -6.46 -0.74 15.47
CA GLU A 193 -6.70 -1.10 16.87
C GLU A 193 -7.26 0.10 17.63
N VAL A 194 -8.41 -0.07 18.28
CA VAL A 194 -8.94 0.93 19.21
C VAL A 194 -8.18 0.81 20.53
N HIS A 195 -7.64 1.92 21.02
CA HIS A 195 -6.84 1.97 22.23
C HIS A 195 -7.07 3.29 22.99
N ALA A 196 -7.43 3.24 24.26
CA ALA A 196 -7.55 4.40 25.17
C ALA A 196 -8.26 5.63 24.55
N GLY A 197 -9.35 5.41 23.80
CA GLY A 197 -10.11 6.50 23.15
C GLY A 197 -9.53 7.08 21.88
N GLY A 198 -8.52 6.45 21.32
CA GLY A 198 -7.96 6.71 19.99
C GLY A 198 -7.87 5.44 19.16
N ILE A 199 -7.43 5.57 17.92
CA ILE A 199 -7.19 4.46 17.00
C ILE A 199 -5.74 4.50 16.56
N CYS A 200 -5.05 3.37 16.72
CA CYS A 200 -3.75 3.11 16.13
C CYS A 200 -3.95 2.37 14.81
N VAL A 201 -3.54 2.99 13.69
CA VAL A 201 -3.50 2.35 12.38
C VAL A 201 -2.06 2.02 12.06
N GLY A 202 -1.72 0.74 11.94
CA GLY A 202 -0.40 0.28 11.52
C GLY A 202 -0.40 -0.15 10.07
N ILE A 203 0.62 0.27 9.32
CA ILE A 203 0.81 -0.01 7.89
C ILE A 203 2.24 -0.55 7.69
N GLY A 204 2.35 -1.77 7.17
CA GLY A 204 3.63 -2.33 6.75
C GLY A 204 3.63 -2.58 5.25
N VAL A 205 4.59 -2.01 4.52
CA VAL A 205 4.77 -2.21 3.07
C VAL A 205 6.14 -2.82 2.81
N ASN A 206 6.18 -3.88 2.03
CA ASN A 206 7.41 -4.46 1.52
C ASN A 206 7.89 -3.63 0.32
N VAL A 207 8.91 -2.80 0.49
CA VAL A 207 9.42 -1.92 -0.58
C VAL A 207 10.52 -2.62 -1.35
N GLU A 208 11.57 -3.05 -0.67
CA GLU A 208 12.70 -3.78 -1.23
C GLU A 208 12.98 -5.06 -0.44
N PRO A 209 13.52 -6.11 -1.06
CA PRO A 209 13.94 -7.29 -0.31
C PRO A 209 15.04 -6.93 0.70
N PRO A 210 15.02 -7.54 1.89
CA PRO A 210 16.07 -7.34 2.89
C PRO A 210 17.42 -7.85 2.36
N GLU A 211 18.51 -7.25 2.82
CA GLU A 211 19.87 -7.65 2.43
C GLU A 211 20.22 -9.06 2.91
N ASP A 212 19.82 -9.35 4.14
CA ASP A 212 19.94 -10.71 4.67
C ASP A 212 18.71 -11.50 4.21
N ALA A 213 18.93 -12.50 3.38
CA ALA A 213 17.89 -13.44 2.93
C ALA A 213 17.44 -14.33 4.12
N MET A 214 16.93 -13.71 5.18
CA MET A 214 16.17 -14.43 6.17
C MET A 214 14.89 -14.90 5.50
N GLU A 215 14.66 -16.19 5.51
CA GLU A 215 13.37 -16.76 5.13
C GLU A 215 12.28 -15.95 5.85
N VAL A 216 11.59 -15.09 5.11
CA VAL A 216 10.38 -14.43 5.60
C VAL A 216 9.32 -15.51 5.65
N GLY A 217 9.40 -16.35 6.68
CA GLY A 217 8.46 -17.42 6.90
C GLY A 217 7.06 -16.84 7.11
N GLY A 218 6.11 -17.26 6.32
CA GLY A 218 4.70 -16.90 6.41
C GLY A 218 3.88 -17.77 5.47
N LYS A 219 2.56 -17.82 5.71
CA LYS A 219 1.62 -18.57 4.85
C LYS A 219 1.58 -18.05 3.39
N ASN A 220 1.96 -16.78 3.17
CA ASN A 220 1.98 -16.13 1.87
C ASN A 220 3.41 -15.68 1.55
N ALA A 221 3.85 -15.92 0.32
CA ALA A 221 5.12 -15.36 -0.17
C ALA A 221 5.06 -13.83 -0.13
N PRO A 222 6.11 -13.14 0.33
CA PRO A 222 6.20 -11.70 0.22
C PRO A 222 6.38 -11.30 -1.25
N ALA A 223 5.79 -10.20 -1.67
CA ALA A 223 6.15 -9.43 -2.85
C ALA A 223 6.74 -8.09 -2.40
N TYR A 224 7.57 -7.51 -3.23
CA TYR A 224 8.20 -6.23 -2.98
C TYR A 224 7.81 -5.23 -4.07
N LEU A 225 7.72 -3.94 -3.73
CA LEU A 225 7.44 -2.91 -4.73
C LEU A 225 8.56 -2.84 -5.79
N ALA A 226 9.78 -3.20 -5.39
CA ALA A 226 10.91 -3.38 -6.29
C ALA A 226 10.67 -4.44 -7.39
N ASP A 227 9.82 -5.46 -7.16
CA ASP A 227 9.44 -6.44 -8.18
C ASP A 227 8.65 -5.81 -9.34
N LEU A 228 8.14 -4.59 -9.14
CA LEU A 228 7.42 -3.77 -10.12
C LEU A 228 8.29 -2.64 -10.72
N GLY A 229 9.60 -2.65 -10.46
CA GLY A 229 10.55 -1.68 -10.99
C GLY A 229 10.73 -0.40 -10.17
N PHE A 230 10.11 -0.32 -8.98
CA PHE A 230 10.28 0.83 -8.10
C PHE A 230 11.58 0.76 -7.28
N GLY A 231 12.23 1.90 -7.04
CA GLY A 231 13.38 2.00 -6.12
C GLY A 231 14.77 1.87 -6.74
N PHE A 232 14.89 1.42 -8.00
CA PHE A 232 16.20 1.16 -8.64
C PHE A 232 17.09 2.39 -8.86
N THR A 233 16.56 3.59 -8.74
CA THR A 233 17.27 4.85 -9.06
C THR A 233 17.48 5.76 -7.86
N CYS A 234 17.03 5.38 -6.66
CA CYS A 234 17.15 6.19 -5.45
C CYS A 234 17.75 5.40 -4.29
N GLU A 235 18.26 6.14 -3.30
CA GLU A 235 18.69 5.51 -2.04
C GLU A 235 17.51 4.82 -1.36
N ARG A 236 17.76 3.69 -0.70
CA ARG A 236 16.73 2.86 -0.05
C ARG A 236 15.80 3.65 0.87
N GLU A 237 16.36 4.52 1.71
CA GLU A 237 15.58 5.33 2.65
C GLU A 237 14.73 6.37 1.93
N ALA A 238 15.23 6.94 0.84
CA ALA A 238 14.45 7.84 -0.02
C ALA A 238 13.27 7.10 -0.66
N ALA A 239 13.47 5.86 -1.14
CA ALA A 239 12.41 5.02 -1.67
C ALA A 239 11.34 4.69 -0.60
N ILE A 240 11.76 4.32 0.62
CA ILE A 240 10.87 4.04 1.74
C ILE A 240 10.06 5.29 2.11
N ASN A 241 10.71 6.46 2.17
CA ASN A 241 10.03 7.72 2.48
C ASN A 241 9.03 8.10 1.39
N ALA A 242 9.38 7.95 0.12
CA ALA A 242 8.46 8.22 -0.99
C ALA A 242 7.19 7.36 -0.91
N VAL A 243 7.31 6.08 -0.54
CA VAL A 243 6.15 5.20 -0.32
C VAL A 243 5.28 5.69 0.81
N GLY A 244 5.86 6.00 1.97
CA GLY A 244 5.08 6.46 3.13
C GLY A 244 4.44 7.82 2.89
N ASP A 245 5.15 8.77 2.23
CA ASP A 245 4.60 10.08 1.89
C ASP A 245 3.42 9.97 0.92
N ALA A 246 3.53 9.08 -0.08
CA ALA A 246 2.42 8.77 -0.98
C ALA A 246 1.22 8.14 -0.23
N VAL A 247 1.47 7.26 0.74
CA VAL A 247 0.40 6.66 1.57
C VAL A 247 -0.32 7.73 2.38
N LEU A 248 0.40 8.61 3.07
CA LEU A 248 -0.20 9.69 3.85
C LEU A 248 -0.97 10.68 2.95
N HIS A 249 -0.43 10.99 1.77
CA HIS A 249 -1.09 11.86 0.78
C HIS A 249 -2.43 11.28 0.31
N GLU A 250 -2.46 10.01 -0.07
CA GLU A 250 -3.68 9.34 -0.53
C GLU A 250 -4.68 9.08 0.61
N PHE A 251 -4.18 8.82 1.82
CA PHE A 251 -5.04 8.51 2.95
C PHE A 251 -5.82 9.72 3.46
N GLU A 252 -5.24 10.91 3.52
CA GLU A 252 -5.89 12.10 4.07
C GLU A 252 -7.27 12.41 3.43
N PRO A 253 -7.41 12.51 2.10
CA PRO A 253 -8.71 12.77 1.49
C PRO A 253 -9.70 11.61 1.65
N LEU A 254 -9.23 10.35 1.63
CA LEU A 254 -10.08 9.18 1.83
C LEU A 254 -10.60 9.10 3.27
N TYR A 255 -9.76 9.43 4.25
CA TYR A 255 -10.15 9.48 5.66
C TYR A 255 -11.25 10.52 5.91
N ARG A 256 -11.12 11.73 5.34
CA ARG A 256 -12.16 12.75 5.43
C ARG A 256 -13.47 12.27 4.81
N ARG A 257 -13.43 11.71 3.59
CA ARG A 257 -14.63 11.16 2.93
C ARG A 257 -15.29 10.05 3.74
N TRP A 258 -14.49 9.21 4.39
CA TRP A 258 -14.97 8.17 5.28
C TRP A 258 -15.60 8.76 6.56
N CYS A 259 -15.01 9.77 7.16
CA CYS A 259 -15.60 10.48 8.31
C CYS A 259 -16.97 11.10 7.96
N ASP A 260 -17.10 11.67 6.76
CA ASP A 260 -18.33 12.35 6.32
C ASP A 260 -19.42 11.38 5.86
N GLY A 261 -19.08 10.29 5.20
CA GLY A 261 -20.06 9.44 4.48
C GLY A 261 -19.94 7.94 4.77
N GLY A 262 -19.10 7.53 5.73
CA GLY A 262 -18.82 6.13 6.02
C GLY A 262 -18.14 5.39 4.87
N PHE A 263 -18.00 4.08 5.02
CA PHE A 263 -17.39 3.24 4.00
C PHE A 263 -18.23 3.12 2.72
N ALA A 264 -19.54 3.34 2.81
CA ALA A 264 -20.43 3.31 1.65
C ALA A 264 -19.97 4.24 0.51
N ALA A 265 -19.38 5.40 0.84
CA ALA A 265 -18.83 6.35 -0.13
C ALA A 265 -17.60 5.83 -0.88
N LEU A 266 -16.95 4.78 -0.39
CA LEU A 266 -15.69 4.21 -0.89
C LEU A 266 -15.83 2.76 -1.36
N SER A 267 -16.97 2.11 -1.12
CA SER A 267 -17.19 0.68 -1.40
C SER A 267 -17.05 0.32 -2.89
N GLY A 268 -17.44 1.21 -3.80
CA GLY A 268 -17.29 1.01 -5.25
C GLY A 268 -15.83 0.90 -5.65
N GLU A 269 -14.99 1.80 -5.16
CA GLU A 269 -13.55 1.77 -5.44
C GLU A 269 -12.86 0.55 -4.81
N PHE A 270 -13.28 0.16 -3.59
CA PHE A 270 -12.79 -1.07 -2.99
C PHE A 270 -13.11 -2.29 -3.87
N ALA A 271 -14.35 -2.38 -4.38
CA ALA A 271 -14.80 -3.48 -5.22
C ALA A 271 -14.02 -3.55 -6.54
N GLU A 272 -13.75 -2.39 -7.18
CA GLU A 272 -12.97 -2.29 -8.42
C GLU A 272 -11.57 -2.91 -8.28
N HIS A 273 -10.97 -2.78 -7.10
CA HIS A 273 -9.60 -3.24 -6.86
C HIS A 273 -9.53 -4.51 -6.00
N SER A 274 -10.67 -5.14 -5.70
CA SER A 274 -10.72 -6.37 -4.93
C SER A 274 -10.26 -7.57 -5.76
N MET A 275 -9.24 -8.29 -5.28
CA MET A 275 -8.82 -9.53 -5.94
C MET A 275 -9.80 -10.69 -5.75
N LEU A 276 -10.75 -10.55 -4.84
CA LEU A 276 -11.64 -11.64 -4.47
C LEU A 276 -12.95 -11.66 -5.25
N GLU A 277 -13.32 -10.57 -5.92
CA GLU A 277 -14.60 -10.44 -6.64
C GLU A 277 -14.80 -11.57 -7.64
N GLY A 278 -15.96 -12.25 -7.57
CA GLY A 278 -16.32 -13.39 -8.41
C GLY A 278 -15.55 -14.68 -8.12
N ARG A 279 -14.64 -14.71 -7.14
CA ARG A 279 -13.85 -15.91 -6.82
C ARG A 279 -14.58 -16.80 -5.83
N PHE A 280 -14.40 -18.11 -5.97
CA PHE A 280 -14.86 -19.09 -5.00
C PHE A 280 -13.84 -19.20 -3.88
N VAL A 281 -14.28 -19.01 -2.64
CA VAL A 281 -13.40 -18.92 -1.47
C VAL A 281 -13.92 -19.74 -0.31
N ARG A 282 -12.99 -20.12 0.56
CA ARG A 282 -13.24 -20.70 1.87
C ARG A 282 -12.96 -19.65 2.94
N MET A 283 -13.91 -19.45 3.83
CA MET A 283 -13.75 -18.61 5.02
C MET A 283 -13.40 -19.48 6.22
N ALA A 284 -12.33 -19.12 6.92
CA ALA A 284 -11.95 -19.75 8.18
C ALA A 284 -11.99 -18.73 9.32
N ASN A 285 -12.35 -19.20 10.52
CA ASN A 285 -12.25 -18.42 11.74
C ASN A 285 -10.78 -18.39 12.27
N GLN A 286 -10.57 -17.75 13.41
CA GLN A 286 -9.23 -17.61 14.01
C GLN A 286 -8.60 -18.95 14.43
N LEU A 287 -9.44 -19.98 14.68
CA LEU A 287 -9.01 -21.33 15.04
C LEU A 287 -8.71 -22.18 13.79
N GLY A 288 -8.92 -21.64 12.59
CA GLY A 288 -8.75 -22.34 11.32
C GLY A 288 -9.95 -23.20 10.92
N GLU A 289 -11.06 -23.11 11.66
CA GLU A 289 -12.28 -23.86 11.32
C GLU A 289 -13.02 -23.17 10.17
N VAL A 290 -13.53 -23.98 9.25
CA VAL A 290 -14.29 -23.49 8.10
C VAL A 290 -15.66 -22.95 8.56
N VAL A 291 -15.90 -21.68 8.27
CA VAL A 291 -17.16 -20.98 8.60
C VAL A 291 -18.19 -21.12 7.46
N CYS A 292 -17.71 -20.99 6.23
CA CYS A 292 -18.50 -21.17 5.02
C CYS A 292 -17.61 -21.16 3.77
N GLU A 293 -18.16 -21.62 2.66
CA GLU A 293 -17.58 -21.52 1.32
C GLU A 293 -18.59 -20.86 0.38
N GLY A 294 -18.11 -20.14 -0.62
CA GLY A 294 -18.99 -19.49 -1.58
C GLY A 294 -18.27 -18.55 -2.52
N THR A 295 -19.02 -18.04 -3.47
CA THR A 295 -18.51 -17.05 -4.44
C THR A 295 -18.63 -15.65 -3.88
N VAL A 296 -17.53 -14.89 -3.87
CA VAL A 296 -17.51 -13.50 -3.42
C VAL A 296 -18.36 -12.62 -4.35
N ARG A 297 -19.21 -11.77 -3.74
CA ARG A 297 -20.08 -10.80 -4.40
C ARG A 297 -19.82 -9.36 -3.94
N GLY A 298 -18.63 -9.10 -3.46
CA GLY A 298 -18.22 -7.80 -2.98
C GLY A 298 -18.20 -7.66 -1.47
N VAL A 299 -18.31 -6.43 -1.02
CA VAL A 299 -18.44 -6.04 0.39
C VAL A 299 -19.70 -5.18 0.55
N ASP A 300 -20.36 -5.28 1.70
CA ASP A 300 -21.48 -4.40 2.01
C ASP A 300 -21.03 -3.05 2.57
N ALA A 301 -21.98 -2.15 2.84
CA ALA A 301 -21.72 -0.82 3.40
C ALA A 301 -21.03 -0.85 4.78
N SER A 302 -21.08 -1.97 5.50
CA SER A 302 -20.38 -2.18 6.77
C SER A 302 -19.04 -2.89 6.58
N GLY A 303 -18.56 -3.05 5.35
CA GLY A 303 -17.27 -3.70 5.04
C GLY A 303 -17.26 -5.21 5.20
N ARG A 304 -18.43 -5.86 5.39
CA ARG A 304 -18.52 -7.32 5.49
C ARG A 304 -18.40 -7.94 4.11
N LEU A 305 -17.66 -9.04 4.00
CA LEU A 305 -17.54 -9.80 2.76
C LEU A 305 -18.84 -10.54 2.48
N LEU A 306 -19.41 -10.36 1.28
CA LEU A 306 -20.63 -11.02 0.83
C LEU A 306 -20.27 -12.26 0.04
N LEU A 307 -20.78 -13.41 0.47
CA LEU A 307 -20.58 -14.71 -0.17
C LEU A 307 -21.91 -15.28 -0.62
N ARG A 308 -22.01 -15.62 -1.91
CA ARG A 308 -23.10 -16.44 -2.42
C ARG A 308 -22.75 -17.90 -2.19
N LEU A 309 -23.55 -18.56 -1.36
CA LEU A 309 -23.42 -19.97 -1.02
C LEU A 309 -23.99 -20.87 -2.14
N GLU A 310 -23.76 -22.18 -2.05
CA GLU A 310 -24.24 -23.16 -3.05
C GLU A 310 -25.77 -23.24 -3.12
N ASP A 311 -26.46 -23.04 -1.99
CA ASP A 311 -27.94 -22.98 -1.91
C ASP A 311 -28.53 -21.68 -2.49
N GLY A 312 -27.69 -20.75 -2.96
CA GLY A 312 -28.08 -19.47 -3.51
C GLY A 312 -28.29 -18.36 -2.48
N GLU A 313 -28.17 -18.65 -1.18
CA GLU A 313 -28.22 -17.63 -0.15
C GLU A 313 -26.98 -16.72 -0.16
N THR A 314 -27.14 -15.48 0.32
CA THR A 314 -26.01 -14.54 0.49
C THR A 314 -25.70 -14.41 1.97
N LYS A 315 -24.48 -14.78 2.35
CA LYS A 315 -23.96 -14.67 3.71
C LYS A 315 -22.99 -13.50 3.80
N ALA A 316 -23.18 -12.60 4.79
CA ALA A 316 -22.27 -11.52 5.11
C ALA A 316 -21.32 -11.93 6.24
N VAL A 317 -20.00 -11.84 5.99
CA VAL A 317 -18.95 -12.25 6.94
C VAL A 317 -18.16 -11.03 7.38
N ALA A 318 -18.15 -10.76 8.70
CA ALA A 318 -17.50 -9.57 9.26
C ALA A 318 -15.99 -9.74 9.52
N SER A 319 -15.53 -10.97 9.72
CA SER A 319 -14.13 -11.26 10.05
C SER A 319 -13.75 -12.69 9.67
N GLY A 320 -12.46 -12.94 9.49
CA GLY A 320 -11.94 -14.29 9.19
C GLY A 320 -10.73 -14.23 8.28
N GLU A 321 -10.24 -15.42 7.91
CA GLU A 321 -9.21 -15.63 6.88
C GLU A 321 -9.87 -16.14 5.60
N VAL A 322 -9.52 -15.53 4.47
CA VAL A 322 -10.02 -15.91 3.14
C VAL A 322 -8.97 -16.76 2.43
N HIS A 323 -9.37 -17.94 2.01
CA HIS A 323 -8.57 -18.84 1.20
C HIS A 323 -9.21 -19.02 -0.17
N LEU A 324 -8.47 -18.80 -1.25
CA LEU A 324 -8.89 -19.14 -2.61
C LEU A 324 -8.90 -20.67 -2.77
N LEU A 325 -9.93 -21.20 -3.45
CA LEU A 325 -10.07 -22.61 -3.76
C LEU A 325 -9.93 -22.87 -5.28
#